data_550e8bcdefc9049900c777fe7082b8de
#
_entry.id   550e8bcdefc9049900c777fe7082b8de
#
_cell.length_a   1.000
_cell.length_b   1.000
_cell.length_c   1.000
_cell.angle_alpha   90.00
_cell.angle_beta   90.00
_cell.angle_gamma   90.00
#
_symmetry.space_group_name_H-M   'P 1'
#
loop_
_entity.id
_entity.type
_entity.pdbx_description
1 polymer ?
#
loop_
_entity_poly.entity_id
_entity_poly.type
_entity_poly.pdbx_seq_one_letter_code
_entity_poly.pdbx_strand_id
1 'polypeptide(L)'
;VINSDNFLEWFMSVSFKRLALSAMLLSLCLGNAAKAQNAEASMAVDSIVAIVDEDVILRSELERAVNNVKVQYAKQAGQLPPEAILEKQVLERLILQRLQVNRAKEIGIRVSDAELNQTVQSIASSNKMTVEQFQQRLMQEGLLYEDYLNNLRDELLQQRLRQSYVQSRVQVSENEVDQLVASSQAAGPEVLLANILVAMPESPTPEQIATAK
;
A
#
# COMPACT_ATOMS: atom_id res chain seq x y z
N VAL A 1 -54.30 -70.15 -17.40
CA VAL A 1 -55.21 -69.09 -17.84
C VAL A 1 -54.66 -67.82 -17.32
N ILE A 2 -53.91 -67.08 -18.11
CA ILE A 2 -53.32 -65.78 -17.75
C ILE A 2 -54.40 -64.73 -17.96
N ASN A 3 -54.79 -64.06 -16.88
CA ASN A 3 -55.87 -63.10 -16.87
C ASN A 3 -55.39 -61.82 -17.59
N SER A 4 -56.02 -61.51 -18.71
CA SER A 4 -55.68 -60.40 -19.62
C SER A 4 -55.81 -59.01 -18.97
N ASP A 5 -56.54 -58.88 -17.90
CA ASP A 5 -56.84 -57.62 -17.26
C ASP A 5 -55.65 -57.10 -16.41
N ASN A 6 -54.85 -57.99 -15.84
CA ASN A 6 -53.64 -57.59 -15.07
C ASN A 6 -52.49 -57.16 -15.95
N PHE A 7 -52.45 -57.54 -17.25
CA PHE A 7 -51.39 -57.16 -18.15
C PHE A 7 -51.57 -55.73 -18.68
N LEU A 8 -52.79 -55.29 -18.86
CA LEU A 8 -53.10 -53.95 -19.29
C LEU A 8 -52.83 -52.89 -18.21
N GLU A 9 -53.18 -53.24 -16.93
CA GLU A 9 -52.91 -52.37 -15.81
C GLU A 9 -51.38 -52.21 -15.54
N TRP A 10 -50.62 -53.29 -15.67
CA TRP A 10 -49.17 -53.25 -15.54
C TRP A 10 -48.51 -52.43 -16.62
N PHE A 11 -48.98 -52.57 -17.85
CA PHE A 11 -48.43 -51.83 -19.02
C PHE A 11 -48.76 -50.34 -18.95
N MET A 12 -49.93 -49.94 -18.53
CA MET A 12 -50.30 -48.53 -18.31
C MET A 12 -49.50 -47.89 -17.15
N SER A 13 -49.31 -48.63 -16.06
CA SER A 13 -48.57 -48.14 -14.89
C SER A 13 -47.08 -47.88 -15.20
N VAL A 14 -46.45 -48.76 -16.00
CA VAL A 14 -45.03 -48.62 -16.40
C VAL A 14 -44.83 -47.45 -17.41
N SER A 15 -45.78 -47.30 -18.34
CA SER A 15 -45.73 -46.20 -19.34
C SER A 15 -45.93 -44.83 -18.67
N PHE A 16 -46.86 -44.72 -17.72
CA PHE A 16 -47.10 -43.46 -17.00
C PHE A 16 -45.93 -43.04 -16.12
N LYS A 17 -45.27 -43.99 -15.46
CA LYS A 17 -44.06 -43.72 -14.65
C LYS A 17 -42.87 -43.28 -15.51
N ARG A 18 -42.71 -43.82 -16.71
CA ARG A 18 -41.65 -43.41 -17.68
C ARG A 18 -41.92 -42.03 -18.25
N LEU A 19 -43.19 -41.69 -18.51
CA LEU A 19 -43.58 -40.36 -19.02
C LEU A 19 -43.37 -39.29 -17.92
N ALA A 20 -43.71 -39.59 -16.68
CA ALA A 20 -43.49 -38.67 -15.52
C ALA A 20 -42.00 -38.45 -15.26
N LEU A 21 -41.19 -39.51 -15.37
CA LEU A 21 -39.72 -39.39 -15.18
C LEU A 21 -39.03 -38.58 -16.26
N SER A 22 -39.49 -38.71 -17.54
CA SER A 22 -38.95 -37.90 -18.65
C SER A 22 -39.37 -36.44 -18.56
N ALA A 23 -40.57 -36.14 -18.10
CA ALA A 23 -41.02 -34.76 -17.86
C ALA A 23 -40.27 -34.09 -16.71
N MET A 24 -39.90 -34.82 -15.65
CA MET A 24 -39.14 -34.33 -14.52
C MET A 24 -37.68 -34.06 -14.91
N LEU A 25 -37.06 -34.90 -15.74
CA LEU A 25 -35.72 -34.70 -16.27
C LEU A 25 -35.67 -33.51 -17.24
N LEU A 26 -36.67 -33.28 -18.07
CA LEU A 26 -36.74 -32.14 -18.97
C LEU A 26 -36.91 -30.80 -18.19
N SER A 27 -37.65 -30.81 -17.11
CA SER A 27 -37.83 -29.64 -16.20
C SER A 27 -36.54 -29.26 -15.49
N LEU A 28 -35.65 -30.20 -15.17
CA LEU A 28 -34.36 -29.94 -14.52
C LEU A 28 -33.36 -29.29 -15.47
N CYS A 29 -33.43 -29.55 -16.76
CA CYS A 29 -32.56 -28.95 -17.77
C CYS A 29 -32.95 -27.50 -18.12
N LEU A 30 -34.23 -27.14 -18.03
CA LEU A 30 -34.70 -25.77 -18.27
C LEU A 30 -34.40 -24.80 -17.13
N GLY A 31 -34.24 -25.29 -15.88
CA GLY A 31 -33.92 -24.47 -14.73
C GLY A 31 -32.49 -23.92 -14.70
N ASN A 32 -31.54 -24.52 -15.41
CA ASN A 32 -30.15 -24.07 -15.46
C ASN A 32 -29.83 -23.09 -16.59
N ALA A 33 -30.71 -22.97 -17.60
CA ALA A 33 -30.50 -22.01 -18.68
C ALA A 33 -30.72 -20.54 -18.28
N ALA A 34 -31.48 -20.29 -17.21
CA ALA A 34 -31.77 -18.94 -16.73
C ALA A 34 -30.63 -18.30 -15.90
N LYS A 35 -29.62 -19.06 -15.48
CA LYS A 35 -28.45 -18.53 -14.73
C LYS A 35 -27.22 -18.18 -15.59
N ALA A 36 -27.24 -18.53 -16.86
CA ALA A 36 -26.13 -18.26 -17.77
C ALA A 36 -26.18 -16.86 -18.41
N GLN A 37 -27.19 -16.05 -18.14
CA GLN A 37 -27.42 -14.79 -18.84
C GLN A 37 -26.96 -13.53 -18.08
N ASN A 38 -26.34 -13.69 -16.89
CA ASN A 38 -25.79 -12.55 -16.14
C ASN A 38 -24.26 -12.56 -16.01
N ALA A 39 -23.57 -13.29 -16.87
CA ALA A 39 -22.11 -13.23 -17.00
C ALA A 39 -21.69 -12.49 -18.30
N GLU A 40 -22.46 -11.51 -18.75
CA GLU A 40 -21.81 -10.38 -19.40
C GLU A 40 -21.11 -9.62 -18.29
N ALA A 41 -19.85 -10.01 -17.99
CA ALA A 41 -18.88 -9.09 -17.49
C ALA A 41 -18.87 -7.95 -18.51
N SER A 42 -19.72 -6.93 -18.31
CA SER A 42 -19.51 -5.66 -18.94
C SER A 42 -18.03 -5.36 -18.65
N MET A 43 -17.20 -5.33 -19.69
CA MET A 43 -15.94 -4.60 -19.61
C MET A 43 -16.39 -3.19 -19.25
N ALA A 44 -16.56 -2.93 -17.96
CA ALA A 44 -16.84 -1.62 -17.47
C ALA A 44 -15.65 -0.81 -17.93
N VAL A 45 -15.86 -0.01 -18.98
CA VAL A 45 -14.86 0.96 -19.43
C VAL A 45 -14.51 1.77 -18.19
N ASP A 46 -13.24 1.74 -17.81
CA ASP A 46 -12.79 2.43 -16.60
C ASP A 46 -13.11 3.92 -16.74
N SER A 47 -13.76 4.48 -15.74
CA SER A 47 -14.23 5.86 -15.82
C SER A 47 -13.15 6.82 -15.33
N ILE A 48 -13.03 7.97 -16.00
CA ILE A 48 -12.13 9.04 -15.59
C ILE A 48 -12.76 9.75 -14.38
N VAL A 49 -12.01 9.85 -13.28
CA VAL A 49 -12.43 10.57 -12.06
C VAL A 49 -11.79 11.96 -11.94
N ALA A 50 -10.63 12.16 -12.57
CA ALA A 50 -9.99 13.46 -12.65
C ALA A 50 -9.11 13.56 -13.90
N ILE A 51 -8.94 14.79 -14.41
CA ILE A 51 -7.99 15.12 -15.48
C ILE A 51 -6.95 16.05 -14.86
N VAL A 52 -5.67 15.71 -15.04
CA VAL A 52 -4.54 16.42 -14.46
C VAL A 52 -3.54 16.73 -15.56
N ASP A 53 -3.57 17.96 -16.06
CA ASP A 53 -2.84 18.39 -17.27
C ASP A 53 -3.21 17.51 -18.49
N GLU A 54 -2.25 16.75 -19.01
CA GLU A 54 -2.43 15.81 -20.13
C GLU A 54 -2.74 14.38 -19.66
N ASP A 55 -2.69 14.13 -18.35
CA ASP A 55 -2.92 12.81 -17.71
C ASP A 55 -4.32 12.69 -17.14
N VAL A 56 -4.76 11.44 -16.94
CA VAL A 56 -6.04 11.13 -16.32
C VAL A 56 -5.85 10.22 -15.10
N ILE A 57 -6.75 10.34 -14.13
CA ILE A 57 -6.88 9.42 -13.01
C ILE A 57 -8.15 8.60 -13.24
N LEU A 58 -8.01 7.29 -13.23
CA LEU A 58 -9.09 6.36 -13.47
C LEU A 58 -9.77 5.95 -12.15
N ARG A 59 -11.03 5.53 -12.25
CA ARG A 59 -11.80 5.02 -11.11
C ARG A 59 -11.10 3.83 -10.45
N SER A 60 -10.60 2.90 -11.24
CA SER A 60 -9.87 1.73 -10.74
C SER A 60 -8.59 2.09 -9.99
N GLU A 61 -7.90 3.16 -10.42
CA GLU A 61 -6.71 3.68 -9.73
C GLU A 61 -7.08 4.25 -8.35
N LEU A 62 -8.14 5.07 -8.29
CA LEU A 62 -8.64 5.62 -7.05
C LEU A 62 -9.10 4.53 -6.07
N GLU A 63 -9.88 3.55 -6.54
CA GLU A 63 -10.37 2.44 -5.72
C GLU A 63 -9.22 1.60 -5.14
N ARG A 64 -8.19 1.30 -5.95
CA ARG A 64 -6.98 0.62 -5.47
C ARG A 64 -6.27 1.43 -4.40
N ALA A 65 -6.11 2.74 -4.60
CA ALA A 65 -5.46 3.61 -3.63
C ALA A 65 -6.25 3.70 -2.31
N VAL A 66 -7.57 3.81 -2.37
CA VAL A 66 -8.47 3.79 -1.20
C VAL A 66 -8.36 2.46 -0.45
N ASN A 67 -8.37 1.33 -1.16
CA ASN A 67 -8.23 0.01 -0.56
C ASN A 67 -6.87 -0.17 0.13
N ASN A 68 -5.78 0.31 -0.47
CA ASN A 68 -4.45 0.28 0.14
C ASN A 68 -4.42 1.05 1.47
N VAL A 69 -5.04 2.23 1.51
CA VAL A 69 -5.17 3.01 2.76
C VAL A 69 -5.99 2.23 3.79
N LYS A 70 -7.14 1.66 3.41
CA LYS A 70 -7.97 0.86 4.32
C LYS A 70 -7.19 -0.32 4.92
N VAL A 71 -6.44 -1.05 4.11
CA VAL A 71 -5.61 -2.20 4.56
C VAL A 71 -4.51 -1.75 5.51
N GLN A 72 -3.86 -0.64 5.23
CA GLN A 72 -2.79 -0.09 6.07
C GLN A 72 -3.32 0.36 7.43
N TYR A 73 -4.47 1.05 7.46
CA TYR A 73 -5.08 1.50 8.71
C TYR A 73 -5.74 0.37 9.52
N ALA A 74 -6.25 -0.68 8.86
CA ALA A 74 -6.77 -1.86 9.57
C ALA A 74 -5.72 -2.52 10.48
N LYS A 75 -4.43 -2.39 10.13
CA LYS A 75 -3.30 -2.88 10.95
C LYS A 75 -2.95 -1.95 12.13
N GLN A 76 -3.38 -0.71 12.11
CA GLN A 76 -2.99 0.32 13.08
C GLN A 76 -4.07 0.71 14.08
N ALA A 77 -5.21 -0.02 14.14
CA ALA A 77 -6.36 0.26 15.02
C ALA A 77 -6.85 1.73 14.99
N GLY A 78 -6.60 2.45 13.90
CA GLY A 78 -7.03 3.83 13.70
C GLY A 78 -8.47 3.89 13.19
N GLN A 79 -9.20 4.96 13.56
CA GLN A 79 -10.50 5.23 12.98
C GLN A 79 -10.30 5.87 11.60
N LEU A 80 -10.77 5.18 10.57
CA LEU A 80 -10.83 5.76 9.23
C LEU A 80 -11.96 6.81 9.17
N PRO A 81 -11.74 7.90 8.43
CA PRO A 81 -12.83 8.83 8.13
C PRO A 81 -13.94 8.12 7.33
N PRO A 82 -15.16 8.70 7.28
CA PRO A 82 -16.23 8.20 6.43
C PRO A 82 -15.77 8.01 4.99
N GLU A 83 -16.26 6.98 4.31
CA GLU A 83 -15.75 6.54 3.00
C GLU A 83 -15.70 7.68 1.95
N ALA A 84 -16.72 8.51 1.89
CA ALA A 84 -16.74 9.65 0.96
C ALA A 84 -15.63 10.69 1.25
N ILE A 85 -15.28 10.89 2.51
CA ILE A 85 -14.20 11.81 2.90
C ILE A 85 -12.86 11.18 2.57
N LEU A 86 -12.69 9.88 2.86
CA LEU A 86 -11.49 9.13 2.52
C LEU A 86 -11.23 9.13 1.01
N GLU A 87 -12.25 8.82 0.21
CA GLU A 87 -12.17 8.81 -1.25
C GLU A 87 -11.72 10.18 -1.78
N LYS A 88 -12.32 11.26 -1.28
CA LYS A 88 -11.94 12.62 -1.66
C LYS A 88 -10.50 12.95 -1.30
N GLN A 89 -10.05 12.63 -0.09
CA GLN A 89 -8.69 12.88 0.36
C GLN A 89 -7.65 12.07 -0.45
N VAL A 90 -7.98 10.82 -0.77
CA VAL A 90 -7.11 9.97 -1.60
C VAL A 90 -7.05 10.52 -3.03
N LEU A 91 -8.17 10.97 -3.61
CA LEU A 91 -8.19 11.59 -4.94
C LEU A 91 -7.34 12.87 -4.97
N GLU A 92 -7.50 13.75 -4.00
CA GLU A 92 -6.68 14.97 -3.89
C GLU A 92 -5.18 14.63 -3.81
N ARG A 93 -4.83 13.60 -3.06
CA ARG A 93 -3.45 13.10 -2.98
C ARG A 93 -2.94 12.59 -4.34
N LEU A 94 -3.73 11.80 -5.04
CA LEU A 94 -3.37 11.28 -6.37
C LEU A 94 -3.16 12.43 -7.38
N ILE A 95 -4.05 13.45 -7.36
CA ILE A 95 -3.92 14.64 -8.20
C ILE A 95 -2.60 15.35 -7.90
N LEU A 96 -2.28 15.61 -6.64
CA LEU A 96 -1.02 16.26 -6.25
C LEU A 96 0.21 15.44 -6.67
N GLN A 97 0.15 14.12 -6.51
CA GLN A 97 1.24 13.24 -6.95
C GLN A 97 1.43 13.32 -8.47
N ARG A 98 0.35 13.28 -9.25
CA ARG A 98 0.40 13.37 -10.71
C ARG A 98 0.98 14.70 -11.16
N LEU A 99 0.54 15.82 -10.58
CA LEU A 99 1.09 17.16 -10.86
C LEU A 99 2.57 17.24 -10.56
N GLN A 100 3.04 16.67 -9.46
CA GLN A 100 4.47 16.65 -9.10
C GLN A 100 5.29 15.82 -10.09
N VAL A 101 4.79 14.65 -10.50
CA VAL A 101 5.46 13.80 -11.49
C VAL A 101 5.54 14.50 -12.84
N ASN A 102 4.46 15.13 -13.30
CA ASN A 102 4.42 15.88 -14.55
C ASN A 102 5.38 17.05 -14.49
N ARG A 103 5.37 17.80 -13.40
CA ARG A 103 6.31 18.91 -13.21
C ARG A 103 7.78 18.46 -13.22
N ALA A 104 8.09 17.33 -12.58
CA ALA A 104 9.44 16.77 -12.61
C ALA A 104 9.88 16.46 -14.05
N LYS A 105 9.00 15.81 -14.84
CA LYS A 105 9.25 15.47 -16.24
C LYS A 105 9.45 16.72 -17.11
N GLU A 106 8.61 17.75 -16.94
CA GLU A 106 8.70 19.02 -17.67
C GLU A 106 10.04 19.72 -17.47
N ILE A 107 10.55 19.78 -16.25
CA ILE A 107 11.84 20.40 -15.94
C ILE A 107 13.03 19.49 -16.22
N GLY A 108 12.80 18.34 -16.89
CA GLY A 108 13.84 17.44 -17.35
C GLY A 108 14.37 16.47 -16.31
N ILE A 109 13.74 16.35 -15.13
CA ILE A 109 14.10 15.32 -14.15
C ILE A 109 13.70 13.96 -14.70
N ARG A 110 14.64 13.01 -14.68
CA ARG A 110 14.43 11.66 -15.18
C ARG A 110 15.03 10.64 -14.21
N VAL A 111 14.45 9.47 -14.17
CA VAL A 111 14.94 8.30 -13.44
C VAL A 111 15.23 7.22 -14.47
N SER A 112 16.48 6.77 -14.56
CA SER A 112 16.88 5.71 -15.46
C SER A 112 16.51 4.33 -14.92
N ASP A 113 16.35 3.35 -15.83
CA ASP A 113 16.06 1.97 -15.41
C ASP A 113 17.22 1.35 -14.60
N ALA A 114 18.47 1.75 -14.91
CA ALA A 114 19.63 1.31 -14.12
C ALA A 114 19.55 1.79 -12.67
N GLU A 115 19.19 3.04 -12.46
CA GLU A 115 19.00 3.60 -11.12
C GLU A 115 17.80 2.96 -10.39
N LEU A 116 16.70 2.74 -11.10
CA LEU A 116 15.52 2.07 -10.56
C LEU A 116 15.89 0.66 -10.05
N ASN A 117 16.63 -0.11 -10.86
CA ASN A 117 17.12 -1.43 -10.49
C ASN A 117 18.05 -1.39 -9.28
N GLN A 118 18.96 -0.41 -9.23
CA GLN A 118 19.84 -0.23 -8.08
C GLN A 118 19.06 0.11 -6.81
N THR A 119 18.01 0.92 -6.91
CA THR A 119 17.13 1.25 -5.79
C THR A 119 16.38 0.02 -5.29
N VAL A 120 15.84 -0.81 -6.21
CA VAL A 120 15.18 -2.07 -5.86
C VAL A 120 16.15 -3.02 -5.15
N GLN A 121 17.39 -3.14 -5.66
CA GLN A 121 18.42 -3.96 -5.03
C GLN A 121 18.76 -3.48 -3.62
N SER A 122 18.83 -2.17 -3.41
CA SER A 122 19.05 -1.56 -2.09
C SER A 122 17.89 -1.85 -1.14
N ILE A 123 16.63 -1.72 -1.61
CA ILE A 123 15.43 -2.03 -0.83
C ILE A 123 15.39 -3.51 -0.44
N ALA A 124 15.64 -4.42 -1.39
CA ALA A 124 15.68 -5.84 -1.13
C ALA A 124 16.76 -6.18 -0.09
N SER A 125 17.97 -5.65 -0.25
CA SER A 125 19.10 -5.87 0.67
C SER A 125 18.80 -5.34 2.08
N SER A 126 18.17 -4.18 2.19
CA SER A 126 17.74 -3.60 3.47
C SER A 126 16.72 -4.48 4.19
N ASN A 127 15.92 -5.23 3.43
CA ASN A 127 14.98 -6.23 3.93
C ASN A 127 15.59 -7.63 4.07
N LYS A 128 16.93 -7.78 3.88
CA LYS A 128 17.67 -9.06 3.93
C LYS A 128 17.15 -10.10 2.93
N MET A 129 16.77 -9.64 1.74
CA MET A 129 16.22 -10.45 0.64
C MET A 129 17.06 -10.26 -0.62
N THR A 130 17.02 -11.24 -1.54
CA THR A 130 17.42 -11.03 -2.92
C THR A 130 16.30 -10.33 -3.69
N VAL A 131 16.60 -9.80 -4.88
CA VAL A 131 15.58 -9.15 -5.75
C VAL A 131 14.48 -10.15 -6.12
N GLU A 132 14.85 -11.41 -6.40
CA GLU A 132 13.91 -12.48 -6.75
C GLU A 132 12.98 -12.83 -5.57
N GLN A 133 13.52 -12.89 -4.35
CA GLN A 133 12.72 -13.09 -3.14
C GLN A 133 11.77 -11.91 -2.89
N PHE A 134 12.24 -10.71 -3.16
CA PHE A 134 11.43 -9.50 -3.05
C PHE A 134 10.27 -9.51 -4.07
N GLN A 135 10.54 -9.87 -5.33
CA GLN A 135 9.50 -10.03 -6.37
C GLN A 135 8.46 -11.09 -5.98
N GLN A 136 8.91 -12.25 -5.48
CA GLN A 136 7.99 -13.30 -5.01
C GLN A 136 7.10 -12.83 -3.87
N ARG A 137 7.65 -12.04 -2.95
CA ARG A 137 6.88 -11.47 -1.85
C ARG A 137 5.82 -10.49 -2.33
N LEU A 138 6.14 -9.60 -3.27
CA LEU A 138 5.17 -8.69 -3.87
C LEU A 138 4.03 -9.46 -4.53
N MET A 139 4.34 -10.54 -5.28
CA MET A 139 3.31 -11.39 -5.89
C MET A 139 2.43 -12.08 -4.85
N GLN A 140 2.99 -12.53 -3.72
CA GLN A 140 2.22 -13.11 -2.62
C GLN A 140 1.30 -12.09 -1.94
N GLU A 141 1.69 -10.82 -1.92
CA GLU A 141 0.89 -9.70 -1.44
C GLU A 141 -0.13 -9.19 -2.49
N GLY A 142 -0.17 -9.83 -3.68
CA GLY A 142 -1.09 -9.46 -4.78
C GLY A 142 -0.65 -8.23 -5.57
N LEU A 143 0.62 -7.83 -5.47
CA LEU A 143 1.18 -6.69 -6.17
C LEU A 143 1.93 -7.14 -7.43
N LEU A 144 1.67 -6.47 -8.54
CA LEU A 144 2.45 -6.66 -9.76
C LEU A 144 3.79 -5.92 -9.64
N TYR A 145 4.87 -6.60 -10.02
CA TYR A 145 6.21 -6.03 -9.93
C TYR A 145 6.38 -4.78 -10.81
N GLU A 146 5.76 -4.76 -11.97
CA GLU A 146 5.77 -3.58 -12.87
C GLU A 146 5.07 -2.37 -12.25
N ASP A 147 3.92 -2.58 -11.60
CA ASP A 147 3.22 -1.50 -10.90
C ASP A 147 4.08 -0.96 -9.75
N TYR A 148 4.76 -1.84 -9.03
CA TYR A 148 5.71 -1.44 -7.99
C TYR A 148 6.85 -0.58 -8.57
N LEU A 149 7.46 -0.98 -9.70
CA LEU A 149 8.51 -0.22 -10.36
C LEU A 149 8.03 1.15 -10.83
N ASN A 150 6.83 1.24 -11.36
CA ASN A 150 6.24 2.50 -11.81
C ASN A 150 6.00 3.45 -10.62
N ASN A 151 5.44 2.94 -9.52
CA ASN A 151 5.25 3.71 -8.30
C ASN A 151 6.58 4.19 -7.70
N LEU A 152 7.60 3.33 -7.68
CA LEU A 152 8.94 3.69 -7.21
C LEU A 152 9.58 4.76 -8.09
N ARG A 153 9.41 4.68 -9.42
CA ARG A 153 9.89 5.70 -10.35
C ARG A 153 9.24 7.06 -10.06
N ASP A 154 7.93 7.07 -9.85
CA ASP A 154 7.19 8.28 -9.54
C ASP A 154 7.61 8.89 -8.19
N GLU A 155 7.87 8.05 -7.19
CA GLU A 155 8.39 8.48 -5.89
C GLU A 155 9.78 9.12 -6.00
N LEU A 156 10.68 8.51 -6.78
CA LEU A 156 12.01 9.06 -7.04
C LEU A 156 11.93 10.39 -7.80
N LEU A 157 11.03 10.53 -8.79
CA LEU A 157 10.79 11.78 -9.50
C LEU A 157 10.31 12.88 -8.54
N GLN A 158 9.36 12.57 -7.67
CA GLN A 158 8.87 13.53 -6.67
C GLN A 158 9.96 13.92 -5.65
N GLN A 159 10.77 12.97 -5.21
CA GLN A 159 11.87 13.23 -4.30
C GLN A 159 12.90 14.19 -4.93
N ARG A 160 13.27 13.95 -6.18
CA ARG A 160 14.19 14.83 -6.94
C ARG A 160 13.61 16.20 -7.19
N LEU A 161 12.31 16.27 -7.51
CA LEU A 161 11.63 17.56 -7.67
C LEU A 161 11.72 18.37 -6.38
N ARG A 162 11.38 17.77 -5.23
CA ARG A 162 11.49 18.45 -3.93
C ARG A 162 12.91 18.90 -3.64
N GLN A 163 13.90 18.04 -3.88
CA GLN A 163 15.31 18.38 -3.66
C GLN A 163 15.76 19.54 -4.55
N SER A 164 15.44 19.49 -5.85
CA SER A 164 15.76 20.57 -6.79
C SER A 164 15.10 21.89 -6.39
N TYR A 165 13.82 21.83 -5.98
CA TYR A 165 13.07 23.01 -5.57
C TYR A 165 13.64 23.65 -4.30
N VAL A 166 14.00 22.83 -3.30
CA VAL A 166 14.62 23.29 -2.05
C VAL A 166 15.98 23.91 -2.35
N GLN A 167 16.85 23.23 -3.11
CA GLN A 167 18.18 23.74 -3.44
C GLN A 167 18.14 25.07 -4.21
N SER A 168 17.10 25.28 -5.04
CA SER A 168 16.98 26.53 -5.80
C SER A 168 16.44 27.70 -4.98
N ARG A 169 15.79 27.46 -3.83
CA ARG A 169 15.12 28.47 -3.04
C ARG A 169 15.73 28.72 -1.66
N VAL A 170 16.41 27.73 -1.10
CA VAL A 170 17.08 27.87 0.19
C VAL A 170 18.50 28.37 -0.06
N GLN A 171 18.68 29.67 0.08
CA GLN A 171 20.01 30.29 0.15
C GLN A 171 20.29 30.60 1.62
N VAL A 172 21.20 29.84 2.21
CA VAL A 172 21.69 30.11 3.55
C VAL A 172 22.74 31.20 3.45
N SER A 173 22.50 32.37 4.04
CA SER A 173 23.47 33.45 4.07
C SER A 173 24.57 33.19 5.11
N GLU A 174 25.78 33.69 4.88
CA GLU A 174 26.88 33.59 5.87
C GLU A 174 26.49 34.18 7.24
N ASN A 175 25.70 35.25 7.23
CA ASN A 175 25.19 35.86 8.46
C ASN A 175 24.28 34.91 9.29
N GLU A 176 23.47 34.09 8.62
CA GLU A 176 22.62 33.07 9.31
C GLU A 176 23.48 31.94 9.89
N VAL A 177 24.54 31.56 9.20
CA VAL A 177 25.51 30.57 9.68
C VAL A 177 26.25 31.13 10.92
N ASP A 178 26.74 32.36 10.81
CA ASP A 178 27.45 33.02 11.92
C ASP A 178 26.56 33.19 13.17
N GLN A 179 25.30 33.56 12.97
CA GLN A 179 24.32 33.64 14.07
C GLN A 179 24.07 32.29 14.72
N LEU A 180 23.95 31.22 13.91
CA LEU A 180 23.74 29.86 14.43
C LEU A 180 24.98 29.36 15.19
N VAL A 181 26.18 29.61 14.65
CA VAL A 181 27.45 29.28 15.33
C VAL A 181 27.61 30.06 16.64
N ALA A 182 27.31 31.37 16.63
CA ALA A 182 27.35 32.19 17.85
C ALA A 182 26.34 31.72 18.90
N SER A 183 25.13 31.32 18.48
CA SER A 183 24.10 30.79 19.39
C SER A 183 24.46 29.39 19.92
N SER A 184 25.11 28.54 19.12
CA SER A 184 25.58 27.24 19.59
C SER A 184 26.77 27.31 20.50
N GLN A 185 27.66 28.32 20.32
CA GLN A 185 28.75 28.61 21.25
C GLN A 185 28.26 29.21 22.57
N ALA A 186 27.13 29.94 22.56
CA ALA A 186 26.48 30.45 23.76
C ALA A 186 25.86 29.32 24.63
N ALA A 187 25.68 28.13 24.12
CA ALA A 187 25.24 26.97 24.90
C ALA A 187 26.30 26.47 25.91
N GLY A 188 27.51 27.08 25.91
CA GLY A 188 28.59 26.75 26.81
C GLY A 188 29.35 25.44 26.49
N PRO A 189 30.54 25.27 26.98
CA PRO A 189 31.27 24.02 26.80
C PRO A 189 30.54 22.87 27.52
N GLU A 190 30.41 21.76 26.90
CA GLU A 190 29.99 20.53 27.57
C GLU A 190 30.99 20.17 28.65
N VAL A 191 30.56 20.18 29.91
CA VAL A 191 31.39 19.83 31.05
C VAL A 191 31.11 18.37 31.40
N LEU A 192 32.10 17.52 31.23
CA LEU A 192 32.03 16.14 31.70
C LEU A 192 32.18 16.17 33.24
N LEU A 193 31.10 15.95 33.97
CA LEU A 193 31.10 15.84 35.42
C LEU A 193 31.24 14.37 35.81
N ALA A 194 32.29 14.07 36.60
CA ALA A 194 32.44 12.77 37.24
C ALA A 194 32.23 12.94 38.75
N ASN A 195 31.36 12.15 39.33
CA ASN A 195 31.13 12.12 40.78
C ASN A 195 31.89 10.94 41.37
N ILE A 196 32.80 11.20 42.30
CA ILE A 196 33.48 10.17 43.08
C ILE A 196 32.78 10.13 44.45
N LEU A 197 32.09 9.06 44.73
CA LEU A 197 31.46 8.82 46.03
C LEU A 197 32.38 7.96 46.88
N VAL A 198 32.92 8.55 47.95
CA VAL A 198 33.68 7.83 48.96
C VAL A 198 32.76 7.53 50.14
N ALA A 199 32.44 6.24 50.34
CA ALA A 199 31.61 5.80 51.43
C ALA A 199 32.42 5.90 52.76
N MET A 200 31.89 6.68 53.74
CA MET A 200 32.46 6.78 55.07
C MET A 200 31.50 6.15 56.10
N PRO A 201 32.02 5.57 57.20
CA PRO A 201 31.17 5.08 58.28
C PRO A 201 30.40 6.22 58.94
N GLU A 202 29.29 5.88 59.65
CA GLU A 202 28.39 6.88 60.27
C GLU A 202 29.10 7.86 61.28
N SER A 203 30.26 7.45 61.77
CA SER A 203 31.09 8.32 62.66
C SER A 203 32.56 8.25 62.22
N PRO A 204 32.95 8.99 61.17
CA PRO A 204 34.32 8.95 60.67
C PRO A 204 35.33 9.67 61.62
N THR A 205 36.48 9.06 61.75
CA THR A 205 37.60 9.71 62.47
C THR A 205 38.21 10.84 61.63
N PRO A 206 38.88 11.84 62.28
CA PRO A 206 39.55 12.93 61.53
C PRO A 206 40.57 12.46 60.51
N GLU A 207 41.23 11.34 60.77
CA GLU A 207 42.19 10.69 59.82
C GLU A 207 41.46 10.11 58.59
N GLN A 208 40.31 9.50 58.80
CA GLN A 208 39.50 8.96 57.66
C GLN A 208 38.94 10.08 56.77
N ILE A 209 38.56 11.22 57.37
CA ILE A 209 38.12 12.39 56.61
C ILE A 209 39.28 12.97 55.77
N ALA A 210 40.51 13.00 56.38
CA ALA A 210 41.67 13.52 55.67
C ALA A 210 42.10 12.62 54.45
N THR A 211 41.86 11.31 54.54
CA THR A 211 42.22 10.34 53.48
C THR A 211 41.17 10.31 52.36
N ALA A 212 39.95 10.79 52.64
CA ALA A 212 38.84 10.83 51.64
C ALA A 212 38.80 12.14 50.83
N LYS A 213 39.63 13.12 51.16
CA LYS A 213 39.83 14.38 50.43
C LYS A 213 40.85 14.22 49.32
#